data_41a636266dc1557caf9206637dc299ca
#
_entry.id   41a636266dc1557caf9206637dc299ca
#
_cell.length_a   1.000
_cell.length_b   1.000
_cell.length_c   1.000
_cell.angle_alpha   90.00
_cell.angle_beta   90.00
_cell.angle_gamma   90.00
#
_symmetry.space_group_name_H-M   'P 1'
#
loop_
_entity.id
_entity.type
_entity.pdbx_description
1 polymer ?
#
loop_
_entity_poly.entity_id
_entity_poly.type
_entity_poly.pdbx_seq_one_letter_code
_entity_poly.pdbx_strand_id
1 'polypeptide(L)'
;MAFNSQDDFEYERELLALIDDFEKKVKNQSKSIFYDIDQWLDIIDFLLSEEQENEFLDVAINRALQLYPNNLELLIRRIYILSLSSPEQACQELEKLIHQPEKRWTKSERDLLEYQKGKLLVRLGNYEKAYNIFERVAILQKNEFVYSQAAFTAFKTNRYSAATNFLLLAIKHANTLFEKDCDITAYGAGDYLFLDTVIADSLITTAAMMYKSDKQAFGFIEQSMEVFVRKAPMSSNYWEMLSEFYFKAKEYDKADDCLDYCLCLTPDEPALYKKKLMLYSETFDKEKECLFLEKILPKCYQAIEEIEDKKDKLNLFNVWKGNLRTYIDYAFALKWNDKCIPACYQAIKANDKYTVCDGETFYSRGELQIIIAFCLKNKGEYQKAIDLSLNAINSEPEYYGHRIRFAELLYECNEAKEAEEIFQTLYEQCCEASADTNSANKQDKELSLYFQKHKYIIVASWALMKAKQSFVQEALNMLYDNFPTNKTLFENEIFFMQCATIEIFMLAKGEKQKAIELIEQMVEEEGFSIEAILHKVHSLTNDKEIMQEIIRIKNKFESDDYV
;
A
#
# COMPACT_ATOMS: atom_id res chain seq x y z
N MET A 1 13.13 15.94 -22.69
CA MET A 1 14.44 16.26 -23.29
C MET A 1 15.14 14.96 -23.61
N ALA A 2 15.61 14.78 -24.84
CA ALA A 2 16.54 13.69 -25.13
C ALA A 2 17.83 14.08 -24.41
N PHE A 3 18.14 13.42 -23.31
CA PHE A 3 19.45 13.52 -22.68
C PHE A 3 20.47 13.09 -23.69
N ASN A 4 21.55 13.83 -23.79
CA ASN A 4 22.69 13.47 -24.64
C ASN A 4 23.34 12.24 -23.98
N SER A 5 22.85 11.07 -24.33
CA SER A 5 23.20 9.78 -23.71
C SER A 5 24.71 9.47 -23.69
N GLN A 6 25.51 10.22 -24.42
CA GLN A 6 26.95 10.02 -24.55
C GLN A 6 27.72 10.79 -23.46
N ASP A 7 27.32 12.01 -23.14
CA ASP A 7 28.00 12.84 -22.11
C ASP A 7 27.67 12.34 -20.69
N ASP A 8 26.46 11.85 -20.46
CA ASP A 8 26.04 11.27 -19.18
C ASP A 8 26.78 9.95 -18.88
N PHE A 9 26.97 9.10 -19.90
CA PHE A 9 27.75 7.86 -19.77
C PHE A 9 29.25 8.12 -19.52
N GLU A 10 29.79 9.20 -20.10
CA GLU A 10 31.19 9.57 -19.92
C GLU A 10 31.41 10.10 -18.48
N TYR A 11 30.53 10.95 -18.00
CA TYR A 11 30.55 11.45 -16.60
C TYR A 11 30.39 10.31 -15.57
N GLU A 12 29.44 9.43 -15.76
CA GLU A 12 29.23 8.28 -14.85
C GLU A 12 30.46 7.36 -14.80
N ARG A 13 31.09 7.13 -15.95
CA ARG A 13 32.32 6.34 -16.04
C ARG A 13 33.49 7.02 -15.33
N GLU A 14 33.64 8.34 -15.49
CA GLU A 14 34.69 9.11 -14.81
C GLU A 14 34.45 9.12 -13.30
N LEU A 15 33.22 9.28 -12.85
CA LEU A 15 32.84 9.22 -11.44
C LEU A 15 33.18 7.85 -10.84
N LEU A 16 32.77 6.76 -11.46
CA LEU A 16 33.08 5.40 -10.99
C LEU A 16 34.60 5.15 -10.92
N ALA A 17 35.38 5.66 -11.89
CA ALA A 17 36.82 5.55 -11.86
C ALA A 17 37.43 6.36 -10.73
N LEU A 18 36.87 7.53 -10.41
CA LEU A 18 37.28 8.37 -9.29
C LEU A 18 37.02 7.69 -7.93
N ILE A 19 35.87 7.07 -7.77
CA ILE A 19 35.49 6.31 -6.57
C ILE A 19 36.43 5.12 -6.36
N ASP A 20 36.66 4.32 -7.42
CA ASP A 20 37.57 3.16 -7.37
C ASP A 20 39.02 3.58 -7.00
N ASP A 21 39.50 4.70 -7.53
CA ASP A 21 40.80 5.27 -7.16
C ASP A 21 40.86 5.69 -5.69
N PHE A 22 39.79 6.36 -5.21
CA PHE A 22 39.69 6.78 -3.81
C PHE A 22 39.68 5.57 -2.88
N GLU A 23 38.84 4.57 -3.12
CA GLU A 23 38.76 3.35 -2.30
C GLU A 23 40.11 2.60 -2.26
N LYS A 24 40.76 2.44 -3.41
CA LYS A 24 42.10 1.82 -3.47
C LYS A 24 43.12 2.58 -2.64
N LYS A 25 43.13 3.91 -2.70
CA LYS A 25 44.05 4.74 -1.90
C LYS A 25 43.77 4.61 -0.39
N VAL A 26 42.50 4.52 0.01
CA VAL A 26 42.11 4.31 1.41
C VAL A 26 42.52 2.91 1.88
N LYS A 27 42.18 1.86 1.13
CA LYS A 27 42.55 0.45 1.44
C LYS A 27 44.05 0.26 1.56
N ASN A 28 44.81 0.94 0.70
CA ASN A 28 46.29 0.91 0.73
C ASN A 28 46.92 1.85 1.78
N GLN A 29 46.12 2.48 2.64
CA GLN A 29 46.57 3.44 3.67
C GLN A 29 47.51 4.53 3.12
N SER A 30 47.23 5.03 1.92
CA SER A 30 48.01 6.05 1.25
C SER A 30 48.09 7.33 2.10
N LYS A 31 49.33 7.81 2.35
CA LYS A 31 49.56 9.01 3.20
C LYS A 31 49.08 10.31 2.55
N SER A 32 49.08 10.37 1.21
CA SER A 32 48.67 11.55 0.45
C SER A 32 47.50 11.19 -0.47
N ILE A 33 46.27 11.45 0.00
CA ILE A 33 45.07 11.42 -0.82
C ILE A 33 44.69 12.87 -1.09
N PHE A 34 44.78 13.29 -2.34
CA PHE A 34 44.50 14.66 -2.74
C PHE A 34 43.59 14.64 -3.97
N TYR A 35 42.49 15.36 -3.86
CA TYR A 35 41.54 15.66 -4.93
C TYR A 35 41.17 17.15 -4.85
N ASP A 36 40.73 17.73 -5.95
CA ASP A 36 40.17 19.06 -5.92
C ASP A 36 38.79 19.06 -5.21
N ILE A 37 38.21 20.24 -5.05
CA ILE A 37 36.99 20.39 -4.26
C ILE A 37 35.80 19.71 -4.92
N ASP A 38 35.69 19.82 -6.25
CA ASP A 38 34.57 19.26 -7.01
C ASP A 38 34.63 17.72 -6.96
N GLN A 39 35.82 17.14 -7.14
CA GLN A 39 36.03 15.71 -6.99
C GLN A 39 35.71 15.20 -5.59
N TRP A 40 36.05 15.96 -4.52
CA TRP A 40 35.63 15.58 -3.17
C TRP A 40 34.13 15.62 -2.96
N LEU A 41 33.45 16.60 -3.54
CA LEU A 41 32.01 16.70 -3.48
C LEU A 41 31.35 15.53 -4.21
N ASP A 42 31.82 15.17 -5.40
CA ASP A 42 31.36 14.03 -6.17
C ASP A 42 31.54 12.69 -5.43
N ILE A 43 32.71 12.47 -4.82
CA ILE A 43 32.98 11.27 -4.00
C ILE A 43 32.02 11.19 -2.83
N ILE A 44 31.85 12.28 -2.08
CA ILE A 44 30.97 12.31 -0.89
C ILE A 44 29.52 12.12 -1.28
N ASP A 45 29.05 12.77 -2.34
CA ASP A 45 27.67 12.67 -2.79
C ASP A 45 27.35 11.26 -3.32
N PHE A 46 28.28 10.62 -4.02
CA PHE A 46 28.15 9.23 -4.43
C PHE A 46 28.05 8.29 -3.22
N LEU A 47 28.98 8.40 -2.25
CA LEU A 47 28.97 7.57 -1.05
C LEU A 47 27.70 7.79 -0.17
N LEU A 48 27.11 8.98 -0.23
CA LEU A 48 25.83 9.29 0.44
C LEU A 48 24.62 8.71 -0.27
N SER A 49 24.73 8.43 -1.57
CA SER A 49 23.63 7.85 -2.36
C SER A 49 23.53 6.33 -2.20
N GLU A 50 24.58 5.65 -1.70
CA GLU A 50 24.54 4.23 -1.42
C GLU A 50 23.65 3.92 -0.20
N GLU A 51 22.73 2.96 -0.34
CA GLU A 51 21.77 2.59 0.71
C GLU A 51 22.39 1.92 1.95
N GLN A 52 23.67 1.52 1.89
CA GLN A 52 24.39 0.86 2.98
C GLN A 52 25.34 1.82 3.68
N GLU A 53 25.53 1.64 5.00
CA GLU A 53 26.58 2.35 5.75
C GLU A 53 27.94 2.12 5.09
N ASN A 54 28.46 3.17 4.46
CA ASN A 54 29.72 3.09 3.74
C ASN A 54 30.87 3.55 4.65
N GLU A 55 31.79 2.63 5.01
CA GLU A 55 32.96 2.90 5.87
C GLU A 55 33.90 3.98 5.31
N PHE A 56 33.83 4.26 4.01
CA PHE A 56 34.68 5.28 3.36
C PHE A 56 34.13 6.69 3.51
N LEU A 57 32.86 6.87 3.83
CA LEU A 57 32.19 8.18 3.91
C LEU A 57 32.82 9.08 4.97
N ASP A 58 33.06 8.56 6.19
CA ASP A 58 33.71 9.30 7.26
C ASP A 58 35.16 9.65 6.91
N VAL A 59 35.86 8.77 6.21
CA VAL A 59 37.23 9.02 5.74
C VAL A 59 37.22 10.14 4.69
N ALA A 60 36.30 10.09 3.73
CA ALA A 60 36.17 11.07 2.66
C ALA A 60 35.93 12.47 3.23
N ILE A 61 34.87 12.64 4.05
CA ILE A 61 34.52 13.96 4.60
C ILE A 61 35.60 14.53 5.51
N ASN A 62 36.25 13.68 6.35
CA ASN A 62 37.33 14.14 7.23
C ASN A 62 38.57 14.55 6.46
N ARG A 63 38.95 13.84 5.40
CA ARG A 63 40.06 14.20 4.54
C ARG A 63 39.82 15.46 3.73
N ALA A 64 38.62 15.57 3.14
CA ALA A 64 38.23 16.77 2.42
C ALA A 64 38.29 18.02 3.31
N LEU A 65 37.77 17.94 4.54
CA LEU A 65 37.80 19.04 5.50
C LEU A 65 39.19 19.35 6.05
N GLN A 66 40.12 18.39 6.06
CA GLN A 66 41.53 18.67 6.37
C GLN A 66 42.19 19.56 5.29
N LEU A 67 41.82 19.35 4.02
CA LEU A 67 42.34 20.13 2.90
C LEU A 67 41.60 21.46 2.73
N TYR A 68 40.30 21.45 2.93
CA TYR A 68 39.39 22.58 2.69
C TYR A 68 38.53 22.91 3.93
N PRO A 69 39.15 23.35 5.06
CA PRO A 69 38.46 23.45 6.36
C PRO A 69 37.37 24.53 6.43
N ASN A 70 37.35 25.44 5.47
CA ASN A 70 36.38 26.56 5.42
C ASN A 70 35.39 26.45 4.26
N ASN A 71 35.41 25.35 3.53
CA ASN A 71 34.44 25.17 2.45
C ASN A 71 33.05 24.90 3.05
N LEU A 72 32.07 25.75 2.70
CA LEU A 72 30.74 25.70 3.26
C LEU A 72 29.99 24.43 2.86
N GLU A 73 30.15 23.97 1.63
CA GLU A 73 29.46 22.79 1.11
C GLU A 73 29.91 21.51 1.81
N LEU A 74 31.23 21.36 2.07
CA LEU A 74 31.75 20.25 2.87
C LEU A 74 31.26 20.29 4.32
N LEU A 75 31.17 21.47 4.90
CA LEU A 75 30.66 21.64 6.27
C LEU A 75 29.21 21.26 6.37
N ILE A 76 28.39 21.63 5.38
CA ILE A 76 26.97 21.24 5.29
C ILE A 76 26.84 19.72 5.16
N ARG A 77 27.62 19.06 4.29
CA ARG A 77 27.62 17.61 4.13
C ARG A 77 28.03 16.88 5.42
N ARG A 78 29.03 17.38 6.11
CA ARG A 78 29.40 16.84 7.44
C ARG A 78 28.26 16.93 8.44
N ILE A 79 27.57 18.07 8.50
CA ILE A 79 26.39 18.23 9.36
C ILE A 79 25.27 17.29 8.93
N TYR A 80 25.07 17.11 7.62
CA TYR A 80 24.10 16.17 7.10
C TYR A 80 24.42 14.73 7.53
N ILE A 81 25.68 14.27 7.35
CA ILE A 81 26.13 12.94 7.79
C ILE A 81 25.90 12.77 9.29
N LEU A 82 26.30 13.75 10.10
CA LEU A 82 26.07 13.72 11.54
C LEU A 82 24.57 13.64 11.88
N SER A 83 23.70 14.24 11.06
CA SER A 83 22.26 14.24 11.28
C SER A 83 21.59 12.89 11.01
N LEU A 84 22.26 11.98 10.31
CA LEU A 84 21.76 10.62 10.08
C LEU A 84 21.82 9.78 11.36
N SER A 85 22.87 9.99 12.17
CA SER A 85 23.07 9.27 13.43
C SER A 85 22.59 10.04 14.65
N SER A 86 22.75 11.36 14.69
CA SER A 86 22.43 12.21 15.83
C SER A 86 21.95 13.62 15.41
N PRO A 87 20.65 13.78 15.09
CA PRO A 87 20.10 15.07 14.64
C PRO A 87 20.27 16.21 15.65
N GLU A 88 20.25 15.91 16.96
CA GLU A 88 20.43 16.90 18.02
C GLU A 88 21.87 17.46 18.02
N GLN A 89 22.86 16.58 17.88
CA GLN A 89 24.27 16.99 17.81
C GLN A 89 24.55 17.79 16.52
N ALA A 90 23.97 17.35 15.40
CA ALA A 90 24.05 18.09 14.14
C ALA A 90 23.49 19.50 14.27
N CYS A 91 22.36 19.68 14.95
CA CYS A 91 21.74 20.98 15.20
C CYS A 91 22.67 21.88 16.08
N GLN A 92 23.27 21.32 17.12
CA GLN A 92 24.22 22.04 17.98
C GLN A 92 25.49 22.47 17.22
N GLU A 93 26.05 21.57 16.39
CA GLU A 93 27.21 21.89 15.58
C GLU A 93 26.91 22.97 14.54
N LEU A 94 25.73 22.90 13.91
CA LEU A 94 25.29 23.92 12.97
C LEU A 94 25.09 25.28 13.66
N GLU A 95 24.52 25.32 14.86
CA GLU A 95 24.39 26.55 15.65
C GLU A 95 25.73 27.17 16.00
N LYS A 96 26.72 26.34 16.41
CA LYS A 96 28.07 26.81 16.61
C LYS A 96 28.68 27.40 15.33
N LEU A 97 28.46 26.76 14.18
CA LEU A 97 28.94 27.22 12.89
C LEU A 97 28.34 28.58 12.48
N ILE A 98 27.03 28.77 12.69
CA ILE A 98 26.31 30.01 12.40
C ILE A 98 26.86 31.18 13.27
N HIS A 99 27.16 30.92 14.53
CA HIS A 99 27.54 31.94 15.52
C HIS A 99 29.07 32.10 15.69
N GLN A 100 29.91 31.42 14.86
CA GLN A 100 31.35 31.55 14.93
C GLN A 100 31.82 33.00 14.63
N PRO A 101 32.39 33.74 15.60
CA PRO A 101 32.77 35.14 15.41
C PRO A 101 33.89 35.35 14.41
N GLU A 102 34.70 34.31 14.19
CA GLU A 102 35.89 34.31 13.32
C GLU A 102 35.52 34.15 11.84
N LYS A 103 34.36 33.56 11.54
CA LYS A 103 33.85 33.34 10.16
C LYS A 103 32.85 34.43 9.77
N ARG A 104 33.24 35.23 8.79
CA ARG A 104 32.33 36.24 8.20
C ARG A 104 31.56 35.62 7.04
N TRP A 105 30.50 34.94 7.38
CA TRP A 105 29.54 34.45 6.37
C TRP A 105 28.92 35.61 5.61
N THR A 106 28.83 35.48 4.29
CA THR A 106 28.02 36.38 3.47
C THR A 106 26.53 36.22 3.86
N LYS A 107 25.70 37.15 3.41
CA LYS A 107 24.26 37.09 3.67
C LYS A 107 23.66 35.77 3.09
N SER A 108 24.05 35.44 1.86
CA SER A 108 23.56 34.22 1.18
C SER A 108 23.98 32.95 1.92
N GLU A 109 25.23 32.87 2.38
CA GLU A 109 25.73 31.73 3.15
C GLU A 109 25.02 31.58 4.50
N ARG A 110 24.70 32.69 5.18
CA ARG A 110 23.89 32.64 6.41
C ARG A 110 22.48 32.13 6.16
N ASP A 111 21.85 32.62 5.09
CA ASP A 111 20.50 32.18 4.73
C ASP A 111 20.48 30.68 4.40
N LEU A 112 21.55 30.17 3.75
CA LEU A 112 21.71 28.74 3.48
C LEU A 112 21.90 27.93 4.78
N LEU A 113 22.72 28.40 5.71
CA LEU A 113 22.91 27.75 7.01
C LEU A 113 21.61 27.75 7.84
N GLU A 114 20.86 28.85 7.83
CA GLU A 114 19.55 28.92 8.47
C GLU A 114 18.55 27.95 7.81
N TYR A 115 18.58 27.82 6.49
CA TYR A 115 17.76 26.84 5.76
C TYR A 115 18.09 25.41 6.22
N GLN A 116 19.37 25.05 6.31
CA GLN A 116 19.79 23.73 6.81
C GLN A 116 19.38 23.52 8.28
N LYS A 117 19.41 24.56 9.11
CA LYS A 117 18.89 24.50 10.48
C LYS A 117 17.39 24.20 10.50
N GLY A 118 16.61 24.81 9.61
CA GLY A 118 15.21 24.52 9.45
C GLY A 118 14.96 23.04 9.10
N LYS A 119 15.74 22.47 8.17
CA LYS A 119 15.66 21.05 7.78
C LYS A 119 15.95 20.13 8.98
N LEU A 120 16.96 20.42 9.79
CA LEU A 120 17.26 19.63 10.99
C LEU A 120 16.14 19.71 12.04
N LEU A 121 15.53 20.88 12.22
CA LEU A 121 14.40 21.04 13.12
C LEU A 121 13.17 20.25 12.65
N VAL A 122 12.95 20.13 11.35
CA VAL A 122 11.90 19.27 10.78
C VAL A 122 12.16 17.79 11.14
N ARG A 123 13.41 17.32 10.99
CA ARG A 123 13.80 15.96 11.40
C ARG A 123 13.58 15.69 12.90
N LEU A 124 13.79 16.71 13.72
CA LEU A 124 13.54 16.66 15.17
C LEU A 124 12.06 16.83 15.54
N GLY A 125 11.15 16.97 14.57
CA GLY A 125 9.72 17.18 14.81
C GLY A 125 9.38 18.58 15.35
N ASN A 126 10.35 19.51 15.38
CA ASN A 126 10.13 20.87 15.92
C ASN A 126 9.64 21.82 14.82
N TYR A 127 8.44 21.53 14.31
CA TYR A 127 7.86 22.21 13.16
C TYR A 127 7.62 23.70 13.38
N GLU A 128 7.28 24.14 14.59
CA GLU A 128 7.06 25.56 14.91
C GLU A 128 8.33 26.39 14.72
N LYS A 129 9.46 25.92 15.25
CA LYS A 129 10.74 26.63 15.07
C LYS A 129 11.21 26.57 13.62
N ALA A 130 11.01 25.42 12.95
CA ALA A 130 11.34 25.25 11.55
C ALA A 130 10.53 26.23 10.67
N TYR A 131 9.21 26.33 10.89
CA TYR A 131 8.34 27.27 10.18
C TYR A 131 8.83 28.71 10.28
N ASN A 132 9.13 29.18 11.49
CA ASN A 132 9.61 30.55 11.70
C ASN A 132 10.93 30.84 10.95
N ILE A 133 11.78 29.83 10.79
CA ILE A 133 13.00 29.95 10.00
C ILE A 133 12.66 30.01 8.51
N PHE A 134 11.88 29.07 8.00
CA PHE A 134 11.55 29.01 6.58
C PHE A 134 10.71 30.19 6.11
N GLU A 135 9.76 30.68 6.91
CA GLU A 135 9.01 31.88 6.62
C GLU A 135 9.93 33.11 6.43
N ARG A 136 10.92 33.26 7.34
CA ARG A 136 11.90 34.35 7.24
C ARG A 136 12.81 34.19 6.02
N VAL A 137 13.32 32.98 5.78
CA VAL A 137 14.20 32.71 4.64
C VAL A 137 13.43 32.84 3.31
N ALA A 138 12.17 32.45 3.25
CA ALA A 138 11.31 32.60 2.08
C ALA A 138 11.09 34.06 1.64
N ILE A 139 11.08 34.98 2.57
CA ILE A 139 10.99 36.43 2.27
C ILE A 139 12.29 36.92 1.61
N LEU A 140 13.43 36.36 2.01
CA LEU A 140 14.76 36.78 1.57
C LEU A 140 15.23 36.06 0.30
N GLN A 141 14.94 34.79 0.21
CA GLN A 141 15.26 33.94 -0.91
C GLN A 141 13.98 33.41 -1.57
N LYS A 142 13.69 33.94 -2.74
CA LYS A 142 12.56 33.47 -3.56
C LYS A 142 12.99 32.19 -4.28
N ASN A 143 12.93 31.07 -3.58
CA ASN A 143 13.41 29.78 -4.02
C ASN A 143 12.31 28.74 -3.73
N GLU A 144 12.04 27.89 -4.70
CA GLU A 144 11.02 26.84 -4.65
C GLU A 144 11.24 25.85 -3.50
N PHE A 145 12.50 25.53 -3.20
CA PHE A 145 12.86 24.64 -2.08
C PHE A 145 12.48 25.25 -0.73
N VAL A 146 12.75 26.54 -0.54
CA VAL A 146 12.40 27.25 0.69
C VAL A 146 10.89 27.36 0.81
N TYR A 147 10.20 27.65 -0.29
CA TYR A 147 8.74 27.75 -0.29
C TYR A 147 8.08 26.41 0.03
N SER A 148 8.60 25.27 -0.50
CA SER A 148 8.04 23.97 -0.20
C SER A 148 8.24 23.56 1.27
N GLN A 149 9.41 23.84 1.86
CA GLN A 149 9.66 23.60 3.27
C GLN A 149 8.80 24.52 4.17
N ALA A 150 8.60 25.78 3.78
CA ALA A 150 7.70 26.68 4.47
C ALA A 150 6.25 26.19 4.40
N ALA A 151 5.80 25.71 3.24
CA ALA A 151 4.47 25.13 3.06
C ALA A 151 4.28 23.89 3.95
N PHE A 152 5.23 22.95 3.92
CA PHE A 152 5.18 21.73 4.72
C PHE A 152 5.12 22.03 6.22
N THR A 153 5.99 22.93 6.71
CA THR A 153 6.03 23.27 8.14
C THR A 153 4.82 24.10 8.58
N ALA A 154 4.29 24.97 7.72
CA ALA A 154 3.03 25.68 7.95
C ALA A 154 1.87 24.69 8.09
N PHE A 155 1.84 23.67 7.23
CA PHE A 155 0.86 22.59 7.30
C PHE A 155 0.94 21.81 8.62
N LYS A 156 2.15 21.35 9.01
CA LYS A 156 2.38 20.63 10.27
C LYS A 156 2.05 21.45 11.52
N THR A 157 1.97 22.77 11.39
CA THR A 157 1.59 23.70 12.48
C THR A 157 0.16 24.22 12.35
N ASN A 158 -0.68 23.58 11.53
CA ASN A 158 -2.09 23.91 11.27
C ASN A 158 -2.31 25.31 10.68
N ARG A 159 -1.29 25.90 10.03
CA ARG A 159 -1.36 27.20 9.35
C ARG A 159 -1.73 27.03 7.89
N TYR A 160 -2.90 26.48 7.61
CA TYR A 160 -3.31 26.03 6.27
C TYR A 160 -3.29 27.12 5.20
N SER A 161 -3.74 28.34 5.53
CA SER A 161 -3.69 29.47 4.58
C SER A 161 -2.26 29.86 4.20
N ALA A 162 -1.32 29.84 5.15
CA ALA A 162 0.09 30.09 4.87
C ALA A 162 0.70 28.94 4.06
N ALA A 163 0.36 27.71 4.38
CA ALA A 163 0.79 26.52 3.63
C ALA A 163 0.40 26.63 2.16
N THR A 164 -0.87 26.97 1.89
CA THR A 164 -1.37 27.22 0.53
C THR A 164 -0.58 28.27 -0.20
N ASN A 165 -0.38 29.44 0.43
CA ASN A 165 0.30 30.56 -0.21
C ASN A 165 1.75 30.19 -0.57
N PHE A 166 2.49 29.54 0.33
CA PHE A 166 3.86 29.09 0.05
C PHE A 166 3.91 28.02 -1.02
N LEU A 167 2.95 27.11 -1.04
CA LEU A 167 2.84 26.09 -2.06
C LEU A 167 2.61 26.70 -3.46
N LEU A 168 1.70 27.66 -3.56
CA LEU A 168 1.44 28.38 -4.80
C LEU A 168 2.69 29.14 -5.28
N LEU A 169 3.47 29.70 -4.37
CA LEU A 169 4.74 30.36 -4.69
C LEU A 169 5.79 29.33 -5.16
N ALA A 170 5.89 28.17 -4.53
CA ALA A 170 6.80 27.11 -4.95
C ALA A 170 6.50 26.65 -6.38
N ILE A 171 5.23 26.36 -6.69
CA ILE A 171 4.78 25.95 -8.02
C ILE A 171 5.05 27.03 -9.06
N LYS A 172 4.69 28.27 -8.74
CA LYS A 172 4.93 29.40 -9.65
C LYS A 172 6.42 29.57 -9.97
N HIS A 173 7.28 29.38 -8.97
CA HIS A 173 8.73 29.48 -9.14
C HIS A 173 9.29 28.32 -9.95
N ALA A 174 8.89 27.08 -9.66
CA ALA A 174 9.25 25.91 -10.42
C ALA A 174 8.81 26.04 -11.90
N ASN A 175 7.59 26.52 -12.15
CA ASN A 175 7.11 26.78 -13.51
C ASN A 175 7.96 27.81 -14.26
N THR A 176 8.43 28.89 -13.59
CA THR A 176 9.29 29.90 -14.23
C THR A 176 10.69 29.40 -14.54
N LEU A 177 11.21 28.46 -13.76
CA LEU A 177 12.49 27.80 -14.06
C LEU A 177 12.38 26.87 -15.29
N PHE A 178 11.30 26.11 -15.38
CA PHE A 178 11.02 25.28 -16.57
C PHE A 178 10.85 26.11 -17.87
N GLU A 179 10.33 27.35 -17.75
CA GLU A 179 10.16 28.24 -18.91
C GLU A 179 11.48 28.85 -19.41
N LYS A 180 12.51 28.91 -18.59
CA LYS A 180 13.74 29.68 -18.90
C LYS A 180 14.91 28.85 -19.41
N ASP A 181 14.78 27.53 -19.61
CA ASP A 181 15.94 26.65 -19.91
C ASP A 181 17.13 26.92 -18.96
N CYS A 182 16.84 27.25 -17.71
CA CYS A 182 17.88 27.55 -16.73
C CYS A 182 18.68 26.27 -16.47
N ASP A 183 19.98 26.44 -16.57
CA ASP A 183 20.98 25.42 -16.28
C ASP A 183 20.79 24.91 -14.84
N ILE A 184 20.23 23.73 -14.72
CA ILE A 184 19.79 23.10 -13.47
C ILE A 184 21.00 22.65 -12.64
N THR A 185 22.18 22.71 -13.21
CA THR A 185 23.45 22.27 -12.62
C THR A 185 23.95 23.12 -11.45
N ALA A 186 23.32 24.30 -11.18
CA ALA A 186 23.72 25.15 -10.06
C ALA A 186 23.29 24.64 -8.67
N TYR A 187 22.38 23.66 -8.60
CA TYR A 187 21.93 22.99 -7.38
C TYR A 187 22.23 21.50 -7.54
N GLY A 188 23.02 20.91 -6.67
CA GLY A 188 23.48 19.53 -6.79
C GLY A 188 22.35 18.52 -7.11
N ALA A 189 22.63 17.52 -7.91
CA ALA A 189 21.66 16.51 -8.39
C ALA A 189 20.85 15.86 -7.25
N GLY A 190 21.41 15.74 -6.06
CA GLY A 190 20.72 15.21 -4.87
C GLY A 190 19.60 16.11 -4.33
N ASP A 191 19.68 17.43 -4.53
CA ASP A 191 18.62 18.35 -4.09
C ASP A 191 17.42 18.33 -5.04
N TYR A 192 17.59 17.93 -6.30
CA TYR A 192 16.51 17.85 -7.30
C TYR A 192 15.60 16.62 -7.11
N LEU A 193 16.17 15.44 -6.86
CA LEU A 193 15.39 14.23 -6.51
C LEU A 193 14.60 14.43 -5.21
N PHE A 194 15.18 15.16 -4.26
CA PHE A 194 14.53 15.47 -2.99
C PHE A 194 13.42 16.52 -3.16
N LEU A 195 13.56 17.45 -4.11
CA LEU A 195 12.53 18.44 -4.41
C LEU A 195 11.29 17.81 -4.99
N ASP A 196 11.44 16.92 -5.97
CA ASP A 196 10.32 16.25 -6.62
C ASP A 196 9.50 15.43 -5.63
N THR A 197 10.16 14.71 -4.70
CA THR A 197 9.47 13.94 -3.66
C THR A 197 8.84 14.82 -2.58
N VAL A 198 9.52 15.84 -2.09
CA VAL A 198 8.99 16.71 -1.01
C VAL A 198 7.93 17.69 -1.51
N ILE A 199 8.07 18.21 -2.73
CA ILE A 199 7.01 19.02 -3.37
C ILE A 199 5.81 18.13 -3.66
N ALA A 200 6.01 16.91 -4.19
CA ALA A 200 4.94 15.98 -4.46
C ALA A 200 4.18 15.62 -3.18
N ASP A 201 4.87 15.18 -2.14
CA ASP A 201 4.24 14.80 -0.87
C ASP A 201 3.54 15.97 -0.18
N SER A 202 4.15 17.15 -0.21
CA SER A 202 3.55 18.36 0.38
C SER A 202 2.36 18.86 -0.43
N LEU A 203 2.45 18.82 -1.76
CA LEU A 203 1.38 19.15 -2.70
C LEU A 203 0.20 18.20 -2.53
N ILE A 204 0.47 16.91 -2.57
CA ILE A 204 -0.52 15.86 -2.48
C ILE A 204 -1.26 15.94 -1.13
N THR A 205 -0.52 16.07 -0.03
CA THR A 205 -1.11 16.11 1.31
C THR A 205 -1.91 17.39 1.54
N THR A 206 -1.39 18.55 1.10
CA THR A 206 -2.08 19.84 1.24
C THR A 206 -3.32 19.90 0.33
N ALA A 207 -3.23 19.38 -0.89
CA ALA A 207 -4.35 19.35 -1.83
C ALA A 207 -5.49 18.45 -1.35
N ALA A 208 -5.19 17.29 -0.78
CA ALA A 208 -6.20 16.38 -0.23
C ALA A 208 -7.01 17.01 0.91
N MET A 209 -6.37 17.85 1.75
CA MET A 209 -7.07 18.59 2.80
C MET A 209 -7.86 19.77 2.25
N MET A 210 -7.36 20.45 1.23
CA MET A 210 -8.04 21.59 0.60
C MET A 210 -9.23 21.18 -0.25
N TYR A 211 -9.26 19.95 -0.77
CA TYR A 211 -10.37 19.44 -1.56
C TYR A 211 -11.72 19.59 -0.85
N LYS A 212 -11.74 19.41 0.48
CA LYS A 212 -12.96 19.60 1.30
C LYS A 212 -13.24 21.05 1.67
N SER A 213 -12.21 21.90 1.80
CA SER A 213 -12.32 23.24 2.39
C SER A 213 -12.23 24.39 1.38
N ASP A 214 -11.46 24.25 0.29
CA ASP A 214 -11.23 25.32 -0.70
C ASP A 214 -11.06 24.75 -2.12
N LYS A 215 -12.19 24.65 -2.84
CA LYS A 215 -12.23 24.15 -4.22
C LYS A 215 -11.44 25.04 -5.22
N GLN A 216 -11.24 26.33 -4.92
CA GLN A 216 -10.49 27.22 -5.82
C GLN A 216 -8.99 26.94 -5.70
N ALA A 217 -8.50 26.77 -4.48
CA ALA A 217 -7.11 26.39 -4.24
C ALA A 217 -6.80 25.01 -4.82
N PHE A 218 -7.71 24.05 -4.66
CA PHE A 218 -7.59 22.74 -5.27
C PHE A 218 -7.49 22.82 -6.80
N GLY A 219 -8.39 23.53 -7.46
CA GLY A 219 -8.39 23.70 -8.91
C GLY A 219 -7.12 24.39 -9.43
N PHE A 220 -6.53 25.30 -8.66
CA PHE A 220 -5.25 25.91 -9.03
C PHE A 220 -4.09 24.91 -8.95
N ILE A 221 -4.03 24.09 -7.90
CA ILE A 221 -3.01 23.04 -7.76
C ILE A 221 -3.15 22.03 -8.88
N GLU A 222 -4.37 21.56 -9.18
CA GLU A 222 -4.68 20.67 -10.29
C GLU A 222 -4.14 21.21 -11.61
N GLN A 223 -4.48 22.45 -11.97
CA GLN A 223 -3.99 23.11 -13.19
C GLN A 223 -2.46 23.20 -13.23
N SER A 224 -1.83 23.47 -12.10
CA SER A 224 -0.38 23.57 -12.00
C SER A 224 0.30 22.22 -12.25
N MET A 225 -0.24 21.14 -11.67
CA MET A 225 0.26 19.78 -11.90
C MET A 225 0.05 19.34 -13.36
N GLU A 226 -1.09 19.66 -13.96
CA GLU A 226 -1.33 19.40 -15.39
C GLU A 226 -0.34 20.15 -16.32
N VAL A 227 0.17 21.32 -15.89
CA VAL A 227 1.21 22.02 -16.65
C VAL A 227 2.51 21.23 -16.67
N PHE A 228 2.92 20.58 -15.59
CA PHE A 228 4.11 19.71 -15.57
C PHE A 228 3.95 18.56 -16.54
N VAL A 229 2.81 17.87 -16.50
CA VAL A 229 2.52 16.76 -17.43
C VAL A 229 2.51 17.25 -18.89
N ARG A 230 1.90 18.41 -19.18
CA ARG A 230 1.89 18.97 -20.55
C ARG A 230 3.28 19.34 -21.08
N LYS A 231 4.17 19.80 -20.20
CA LYS A 231 5.56 20.16 -20.58
C LYS A 231 6.46 18.95 -20.78
N ALA A 232 6.25 17.90 -20.01
CA ALA A 232 7.02 16.66 -20.11
C ALA A 232 6.09 15.42 -20.16
N PRO A 233 5.28 15.27 -21.25
CA PRO A 233 4.27 14.22 -21.35
C PRO A 233 4.87 12.80 -21.37
N MET A 234 6.15 12.68 -21.67
CA MET A 234 6.89 11.41 -21.68
C MET A 234 7.55 11.09 -20.34
N SER A 235 7.34 11.92 -19.30
CA SER A 235 7.85 11.66 -17.96
C SER A 235 6.82 10.87 -17.15
N SER A 236 7.09 9.60 -16.88
CA SER A 236 6.25 8.74 -16.04
C SER A 236 6.07 9.32 -14.64
N ASN A 237 7.11 9.94 -14.07
CA ASN A 237 7.09 10.51 -12.72
C ASN A 237 6.02 11.61 -12.56
N TYR A 238 5.82 12.49 -13.55
CA TYR A 238 4.79 13.53 -13.43
C TYR A 238 3.37 12.98 -13.55
N TRP A 239 3.16 11.97 -14.38
CA TRP A 239 1.87 11.27 -14.43
C TRP A 239 1.59 10.50 -13.12
N GLU A 240 2.62 9.89 -12.55
CA GLU A 240 2.53 9.20 -11.26
C GLU A 240 2.18 10.17 -10.11
N MET A 241 2.84 11.34 -10.05
CA MET A 241 2.51 12.42 -9.10
C MET A 241 1.06 12.88 -9.26
N LEU A 242 0.61 13.10 -10.50
CA LEU A 242 -0.76 13.53 -10.79
C LEU A 242 -1.77 12.45 -10.40
N SER A 243 -1.45 11.18 -10.64
CA SER A 243 -2.25 10.05 -10.19
C SER A 243 -2.41 10.04 -8.66
N GLU A 244 -1.33 10.24 -7.92
CA GLU A 244 -1.35 10.24 -6.47
C GLU A 244 -2.14 11.43 -5.90
N PHE A 245 -2.03 12.60 -6.54
CA PHE A 245 -2.86 13.75 -6.25
C PHE A 245 -4.35 13.44 -6.40
N TYR A 246 -4.76 12.87 -7.54
CA TYR A 246 -6.15 12.49 -7.76
C TYR A 246 -6.62 11.39 -6.82
N PHE A 247 -5.75 10.43 -6.50
CA PHE A 247 -6.05 9.36 -5.54
C PHE A 247 -6.37 9.94 -4.14
N LYS A 248 -5.52 10.86 -3.64
CA LYS A 248 -5.75 11.53 -2.35
C LYS A 248 -6.99 12.44 -2.37
N ALA A 249 -7.30 13.03 -3.52
CA ALA A 249 -8.52 13.80 -3.73
C ALA A 249 -9.77 12.93 -3.90
N LYS A 250 -9.64 11.60 -3.91
CA LYS A 250 -10.72 10.64 -4.19
C LYS A 250 -11.33 10.77 -5.60
N GLU A 251 -10.61 11.39 -6.53
CA GLU A 251 -10.94 11.48 -7.96
C GLU A 251 -10.37 10.24 -8.69
N TYR A 252 -10.89 9.08 -8.33
CA TYR A 252 -10.29 7.78 -8.68
C TYR A 252 -10.23 7.50 -10.18
N ASP A 253 -11.23 7.95 -10.97
CA ASP A 253 -11.21 7.76 -12.42
C ASP A 253 -10.06 8.54 -13.08
N LYS A 254 -9.79 9.77 -12.62
CA LYS A 254 -8.65 10.56 -13.10
C LYS A 254 -7.31 9.94 -12.67
N ALA A 255 -7.26 9.37 -11.46
CA ALA A 255 -6.07 8.66 -10.99
C ALA A 255 -5.78 7.42 -11.83
N ASP A 256 -6.83 6.68 -12.21
CA ASP A 256 -6.75 5.50 -13.09
C ASP A 256 -6.22 5.86 -14.48
N ASP A 257 -6.76 6.92 -15.09
CA ASP A 257 -6.29 7.43 -16.38
C ASP A 257 -4.79 7.80 -16.33
N CYS A 258 -4.34 8.49 -15.27
CA CYS A 258 -2.93 8.86 -15.11
C CYS A 258 -2.03 7.62 -14.98
N LEU A 259 -2.45 6.59 -14.24
CA LEU A 259 -1.71 5.33 -14.12
C LEU A 259 -1.66 4.57 -15.44
N ASP A 260 -2.71 4.65 -16.27
CA ASP A 260 -2.68 4.08 -17.64
C ASP A 260 -1.62 4.75 -18.50
N TYR A 261 -1.47 6.07 -18.43
CA TYR A 261 -0.37 6.78 -19.10
C TYR A 261 1.00 6.35 -18.56
N CYS A 262 1.17 6.21 -17.24
CA CYS A 262 2.41 5.68 -16.67
C CYS A 262 2.75 4.30 -17.22
N LEU A 263 1.77 3.40 -17.28
CA LEU A 263 1.96 2.03 -17.80
C LEU A 263 2.20 1.99 -19.31
N CYS A 264 1.76 2.99 -20.05
CA CYS A 264 2.12 3.14 -21.47
C CYS A 264 3.59 3.55 -21.64
N LEU A 265 4.12 4.38 -20.73
CA LEU A 265 5.49 4.86 -20.77
C LEU A 265 6.49 3.85 -20.18
N THR A 266 6.10 3.20 -19.09
CA THR A 266 6.93 2.22 -18.35
C THR A 266 6.10 0.96 -18.05
N PRO A 267 5.88 0.08 -19.07
CA PRO A 267 4.94 -1.04 -18.98
C PRO A 267 5.38 -2.17 -18.03
N ASP A 268 6.64 -2.22 -17.67
CA ASP A 268 7.22 -3.30 -16.87
C ASP A 268 7.60 -2.86 -15.43
N GLU A 269 7.11 -1.67 -15.01
CA GLU A 269 7.38 -1.14 -13.66
C GLU A 269 6.41 -1.74 -12.62
N PRO A 270 6.90 -2.62 -11.70
CA PRO A 270 6.04 -3.32 -10.73
C PRO A 270 5.33 -2.38 -9.74
N ALA A 271 5.94 -1.23 -9.42
CA ALA A 271 5.37 -0.25 -8.50
C ALA A 271 4.05 0.31 -9.04
N LEU A 272 3.95 0.53 -10.35
CA LEU A 272 2.73 1.01 -11.00
C LEU A 272 1.60 -0.03 -10.96
N TYR A 273 1.94 -1.32 -11.10
CA TYR A 273 0.95 -2.39 -10.94
C TYR A 273 0.36 -2.40 -9.54
N LYS A 274 1.22 -2.26 -8.52
CA LYS A 274 0.78 -2.19 -7.13
C LYS A 274 -0.13 -0.98 -6.88
N LYS A 275 0.24 0.21 -7.37
CA LYS A 275 -0.58 1.43 -7.23
C LYS A 275 -1.95 1.26 -7.90
N LYS A 276 -2.00 0.64 -9.07
CA LYS A 276 -3.26 0.40 -9.78
C LYS A 276 -4.17 -0.61 -9.06
N LEU A 277 -3.60 -1.66 -8.51
CA LEU A 277 -4.33 -2.61 -7.68
C LEU A 277 -4.87 -1.95 -6.40
N MET A 278 -4.06 -1.10 -5.74
CA MET A 278 -4.52 -0.32 -4.58
C MET A 278 -5.68 0.61 -4.94
N LEU A 279 -5.64 1.26 -6.11
CA LEU A 279 -6.74 2.11 -6.58
C LEU A 279 -8.04 1.32 -6.72
N TYR A 280 -8.00 0.15 -7.35
CA TYR A 280 -9.19 -0.67 -7.55
C TYR A 280 -9.71 -1.27 -6.24
N SER A 281 -8.82 -1.63 -5.33
CA SER A 281 -9.18 -2.07 -3.99
C SER A 281 -9.90 -0.97 -3.19
N GLU A 282 -9.43 0.28 -3.26
CA GLU A 282 -10.08 1.43 -2.60
C GLU A 282 -11.46 1.75 -3.19
N THR A 283 -11.63 1.56 -4.49
CA THR A 283 -12.93 1.77 -5.16
C THR A 283 -13.84 0.56 -5.10
N PHE A 284 -13.38 -0.57 -4.58
CA PHE A 284 -14.08 -1.85 -4.59
C PHE A 284 -14.55 -2.28 -6.00
N ASP A 285 -13.83 -1.87 -7.04
CA ASP A 285 -14.15 -2.22 -8.42
C ASP A 285 -13.54 -3.58 -8.80
N LYS A 286 -14.20 -4.66 -8.36
CA LYS A 286 -13.80 -6.04 -8.65
C LYS A 286 -13.59 -6.31 -10.13
N GLU A 287 -14.41 -5.68 -10.97
CA GLU A 287 -14.36 -5.92 -12.42
C GLU A 287 -13.10 -5.33 -13.03
N LYS A 288 -12.78 -4.07 -12.73
CA LYS A 288 -11.54 -3.43 -13.20
C LYS A 288 -10.31 -4.14 -12.64
N GLU A 289 -10.31 -4.47 -11.35
CA GLU A 289 -9.19 -5.17 -10.71
C GLU A 289 -8.97 -6.55 -11.34
N CYS A 290 -10.04 -7.31 -11.57
CA CYS A 290 -9.96 -8.62 -12.19
C CYS A 290 -9.46 -8.54 -13.64
N LEU A 291 -9.94 -7.58 -14.44
CA LEU A 291 -9.45 -7.35 -15.80
C LEU A 291 -7.98 -6.93 -15.84
N PHE A 292 -7.54 -6.16 -14.86
CA PHE A 292 -6.15 -5.75 -14.75
C PHE A 292 -5.25 -6.93 -14.33
N LEU A 293 -5.67 -7.71 -13.35
CA LEU A 293 -4.98 -8.93 -12.93
C LEU A 293 -4.84 -9.94 -14.07
N GLU A 294 -5.86 -10.10 -14.92
CA GLU A 294 -5.80 -10.95 -16.10
C GLU A 294 -4.65 -10.57 -17.05
N LYS A 295 -4.35 -9.27 -17.17
CA LYS A 295 -3.26 -8.77 -18.01
C LYS A 295 -1.88 -8.97 -17.39
N ILE A 296 -1.75 -8.77 -16.08
CA ILE A 296 -0.43 -8.75 -15.42
C ILE A 296 0.03 -10.12 -14.93
N LEU A 297 -0.88 -11.02 -14.53
CA LEU A 297 -0.52 -12.33 -13.98
C LEU A 297 0.39 -13.17 -14.90
N PRO A 298 0.15 -13.24 -16.23
CA PRO A 298 1.05 -13.97 -17.12
C PRO A 298 2.45 -13.34 -17.19
N LYS A 299 2.54 -12.00 -17.22
CA LYS A 299 3.82 -11.28 -17.24
C LYS A 299 4.62 -11.49 -15.97
N CYS A 300 3.95 -11.37 -14.80
CA CYS A 300 4.57 -11.64 -13.51
C CYS A 300 5.07 -13.08 -13.40
N TYR A 301 4.30 -14.05 -13.92
CA TYR A 301 4.73 -15.45 -13.92
C TYR A 301 5.94 -15.69 -14.80
N GLN A 302 5.99 -15.07 -15.98
CA GLN A 302 7.16 -15.14 -16.85
C GLN A 302 8.40 -14.53 -16.19
N ALA A 303 8.27 -13.37 -15.57
CA ALA A 303 9.38 -12.74 -14.84
C ALA A 303 9.92 -13.63 -13.71
N ILE A 304 9.04 -14.37 -13.00
CA ILE A 304 9.46 -15.33 -11.97
C ILE A 304 10.33 -16.46 -12.56
N GLU A 305 9.99 -16.95 -13.75
CA GLU A 305 10.77 -18.02 -14.39
C GLU A 305 12.19 -17.57 -14.77
N GLU A 306 12.38 -16.28 -15.07
CA GLU A 306 13.66 -15.69 -15.48
C GLU A 306 14.61 -15.40 -14.30
N ILE A 307 14.11 -15.38 -13.06
CA ILE A 307 14.92 -15.12 -11.86
C ILE A 307 15.73 -16.37 -11.47
N GLU A 308 17.04 -16.21 -11.33
CA GLU A 308 17.95 -17.29 -10.90
C GLU A 308 18.06 -17.40 -9.38
N ASP A 309 18.02 -16.28 -8.65
CA ASP A 309 18.09 -16.26 -7.19
C ASP A 309 16.84 -16.91 -6.56
N LYS A 310 17.06 -17.90 -5.69
CA LYS A 310 15.97 -18.69 -5.09
C LYS A 310 15.11 -17.86 -4.13
N LYS A 311 15.71 -16.92 -3.41
CA LYS A 311 15.00 -16.10 -2.40
C LYS A 311 14.10 -15.08 -3.09
N ASP A 312 14.63 -14.39 -4.09
CA ASP A 312 13.88 -13.40 -4.86
C ASP A 312 12.78 -14.06 -5.68
N LYS A 313 13.08 -15.23 -6.26
CA LYS A 313 12.09 -16.05 -6.95
C LYS A 313 10.94 -16.45 -6.04
N LEU A 314 11.21 -16.86 -4.80
CA LEU A 314 10.18 -17.24 -3.83
C LEU A 314 9.35 -16.02 -3.40
N ASN A 315 9.99 -14.89 -3.14
CA ASN A 315 9.30 -13.65 -2.77
C ASN A 315 8.32 -13.22 -3.88
N LEU A 316 8.78 -13.17 -5.12
CA LEU A 316 7.95 -12.76 -6.25
C LEU A 316 6.83 -13.77 -6.53
N PHE A 317 7.12 -15.07 -6.34
CA PHE A 317 6.12 -16.13 -6.45
C PHE A 317 5.01 -15.99 -5.41
N ASN A 318 5.34 -15.60 -4.17
CA ASN A 318 4.34 -15.35 -3.13
C ASN A 318 3.44 -14.15 -3.46
N VAL A 319 4.01 -13.07 -4.01
CA VAL A 319 3.22 -11.92 -4.51
C VAL A 319 2.30 -12.35 -5.65
N TRP A 320 2.81 -13.09 -6.61
CA TRP A 320 2.02 -13.61 -7.72
C TRP A 320 0.89 -14.53 -7.24
N LYS A 321 1.15 -15.41 -6.26
CA LYS A 321 0.12 -16.26 -5.64
C LYS A 321 -1.00 -15.43 -5.01
N GLY A 322 -0.63 -14.38 -4.26
CA GLY A 322 -1.61 -13.46 -3.67
C GLY A 322 -2.52 -12.83 -4.73
N ASN A 323 -1.93 -12.30 -5.79
CA ASN A 323 -2.65 -11.70 -6.90
C ASN A 323 -3.52 -12.73 -7.66
N LEU A 324 -3.03 -13.95 -7.87
CA LEU A 324 -3.82 -15.02 -8.49
C LEU A 324 -5.01 -15.43 -7.61
N ARG A 325 -4.83 -15.44 -6.29
CA ARG A 325 -5.92 -15.67 -5.34
C ARG A 325 -7.01 -14.61 -5.49
N THR A 326 -6.64 -13.34 -5.45
CA THR A 326 -7.57 -12.22 -5.64
C THR A 326 -8.31 -12.33 -6.98
N TYR A 327 -7.58 -12.69 -8.05
CA TYR A 327 -8.19 -12.91 -9.35
C TYR A 327 -9.23 -14.05 -9.35
N ILE A 328 -8.91 -15.19 -8.73
CA ILE A 328 -9.83 -16.33 -8.61
C ILE A 328 -11.07 -15.93 -7.81
N ASP A 329 -10.89 -15.26 -6.66
CA ASP A 329 -11.99 -14.83 -5.79
C ASP A 329 -12.94 -13.89 -6.52
N TYR A 330 -12.39 -12.92 -7.24
CA TYR A 330 -13.20 -11.93 -7.97
C TYR A 330 -13.83 -12.52 -9.23
N ALA A 331 -13.11 -13.33 -10.00
CA ALA A 331 -13.69 -14.03 -11.15
C ALA A 331 -14.83 -14.97 -10.73
N PHE A 332 -14.67 -15.61 -9.58
CA PHE A 332 -15.72 -16.44 -8.99
C PHE A 332 -16.93 -15.60 -8.57
N ALA A 333 -16.72 -14.51 -7.83
CA ALA A 333 -17.77 -13.59 -7.38
C ALA A 333 -18.52 -12.94 -8.56
N LEU A 334 -17.80 -12.56 -9.62
CA LEU A 334 -18.35 -12.00 -10.86
C LEU A 334 -19.03 -13.06 -11.76
N LYS A 335 -18.98 -14.34 -11.37
CA LYS A 335 -19.47 -15.48 -12.15
C LYS A 335 -18.81 -15.62 -13.53
N TRP A 336 -17.55 -15.21 -13.65
CA TRP A 336 -16.74 -15.39 -14.86
C TRP A 336 -16.18 -16.81 -14.93
N ASN A 337 -17.09 -17.79 -14.98
CA ASN A 337 -16.75 -19.21 -14.85
C ASN A 337 -15.70 -19.68 -15.86
N ASP A 338 -15.76 -19.20 -17.11
CA ASP A 338 -14.81 -19.56 -18.18
C ASP A 338 -13.39 -19.04 -17.94
N LYS A 339 -13.23 -17.99 -17.12
CA LYS A 339 -11.95 -17.43 -16.72
C LYS A 339 -11.47 -18.00 -15.38
N CYS A 340 -12.39 -18.20 -14.45
CA CYS A 340 -12.11 -18.73 -13.12
C CYS A 340 -11.56 -20.18 -13.17
N ILE A 341 -12.17 -21.06 -13.95
CA ILE A 341 -11.76 -22.48 -14.06
C ILE A 341 -10.29 -22.62 -14.50
N PRO A 342 -9.83 -22.02 -15.62
CA PRO A 342 -8.42 -22.07 -16.00
C PRO A 342 -7.47 -21.51 -14.94
N ALA A 343 -7.85 -20.43 -14.26
CA ALA A 343 -7.04 -19.84 -13.19
C ALA A 343 -6.87 -20.80 -11.99
N CYS A 344 -7.94 -21.50 -11.60
CA CYS A 344 -7.85 -22.53 -10.57
C CYS A 344 -6.92 -23.69 -10.97
N TYR A 345 -6.98 -24.14 -12.24
CA TYR A 345 -6.04 -25.16 -12.72
C TYR A 345 -4.60 -24.66 -12.77
N GLN A 346 -4.38 -23.39 -13.11
CA GLN A 346 -3.06 -22.76 -13.05
C GLN A 346 -2.54 -22.73 -11.61
N ALA A 347 -3.38 -22.42 -10.63
CA ALA A 347 -3.05 -22.43 -9.22
C ALA A 347 -2.68 -23.85 -8.73
N ILE A 348 -3.44 -24.88 -9.10
CA ILE A 348 -3.13 -26.28 -8.79
C ILE A 348 -1.76 -26.66 -9.35
N LYS A 349 -1.51 -26.36 -10.63
CA LYS A 349 -0.23 -26.67 -11.29
C LYS A 349 0.95 -25.92 -10.65
N ALA A 350 0.73 -24.68 -10.23
CA ALA A 350 1.75 -23.91 -9.54
C ALA A 350 2.06 -24.48 -8.15
N ASN A 351 1.04 -24.94 -7.41
CA ASN A 351 1.23 -25.62 -6.14
C ASN A 351 2.06 -26.91 -6.29
N ASP A 352 1.79 -27.71 -7.32
CA ASP A 352 2.54 -28.94 -7.58
C ASP A 352 4.02 -28.66 -7.94
N LYS A 353 4.32 -27.52 -8.59
CA LYS A 353 5.68 -27.14 -9.02
C LYS A 353 6.52 -26.52 -7.89
N TYR A 354 5.91 -25.69 -7.06
CA TYR A 354 6.56 -24.96 -5.98
C TYR A 354 6.06 -25.51 -4.65
N THR A 355 6.78 -26.48 -4.06
CA THR A 355 6.49 -27.00 -2.72
C THR A 355 6.53 -25.83 -1.74
N VAL A 356 5.43 -25.64 -1.05
CA VAL A 356 5.22 -24.55 -0.08
C VAL A 356 6.26 -24.67 1.04
N CYS A 357 7.24 -23.82 1.01
CA CYS A 357 8.03 -23.50 2.19
C CYS A 357 7.32 -22.34 2.87
N ASP A 358 6.89 -22.55 4.10
CA ASP A 358 6.33 -21.60 5.04
C ASP A 358 4.86 -21.20 4.87
N GLY A 359 3.98 -21.92 5.53
CA GLY A 359 2.89 -21.50 6.42
C GLY A 359 1.77 -20.57 5.90
N GLU A 360 1.91 -19.88 4.80
CA GLU A 360 0.89 -18.97 4.31
C GLU A 360 -0.06 -19.65 3.31
N THR A 361 -1.32 -19.56 3.64
CA THR A 361 -2.46 -20.22 3.00
C THR A 361 -2.73 -19.71 1.59
N PHE A 362 -2.06 -20.30 0.63
CA PHE A 362 -2.62 -20.41 -0.71
C PHE A 362 -3.72 -21.49 -0.66
N TYR A 363 -4.72 -21.40 -1.52
CA TYR A 363 -5.77 -22.41 -1.60
C TYR A 363 -5.21 -23.83 -1.61
N SER A 364 -5.79 -24.72 -0.83
CA SER A 364 -5.53 -26.15 -0.96
C SER A 364 -6.05 -26.67 -2.32
N ARG A 365 -5.60 -27.84 -2.71
CA ARG A 365 -6.11 -28.46 -3.93
C ARG A 365 -7.62 -28.71 -3.86
N GLY A 366 -8.11 -29.11 -2.69
CA GLY A 366 -9.51 -29.34 -2.43
C GLY A 366 -10.33 -28.05 -2.54
N GLU A 367 -9.86 -26.93 -1.96
CA GLU A 367 -10.52 -25.64 -2.08
C GLU A 367 -10.66 -25.19 -3.54
N LEU A 368 -9.62 -25.33 -4.36
CA LEU A 368 -9.67 -24.99 -5.78
C LEU A 368 -10.64 -25.92 -6.55
N GLN A 369 -10.68 -27.21 -6.20
CA GLN A 369 -11.66 -28.14 -6.79
C GLN A 369 -13.09 -27.74 -6.44
N ILE A 370 -13.35 -27.28 -5.24
CA ILE A 370 -14.66 -26.77 -4.82
C ILE A 370 -15.04 -25.51 -5.62
N ILE A 371 -14.13 -24.56 -5.79
CA ILE A 371 -14.37 -23.36 -6.61
C ILE A 371 -14.72 -23.76 -8.05
N ILE A 372 -13.96 -24.67 -8.64
CA ILE A 372 -14.26 -25.20 -9.99
C ILE A 372 -15.65 -25.86 -10.02
N ALA A 373 -16.00 -26.62 -8.97
CA ALA A 373 -17.31 -27.27 -8.89
C ALA A 373 -18.47 -26.26 -8.92
N PHE A 374 -18.36 -25.15 -8.18
CA PHE A 374 -19.34 -24.07 -8.24
C PHE A 374 -19.40 -23.41 -9.63
N CYS A 375 -18.27 -23.21 -10.28
CA CYS A 375 -18.22 -22.71 -11.65
C CYS A 375 -18.90 -23.66 -12.64
N LEU A 376 -18.68 -24.97 -12.52
CA LEU A 376 -19.33 -26.00 -13.34
C LEU A 376 -20.84 -26.03 -13.10
N LYS A 377 -21.27 -25.94 -11.84
CA LYS A 377 -22.68 -25.82 -11.48
C LYS A 377 -23.34 -24.60 -12.15
N ASN A 378 -22.66 -23.44 -12.12
CA ASN A 378 -23.14 -22.23 -12.80
C ASN A 378 -23.25 -22.39 -14.33
N LYS A 379 -22.50 -23.31 -14.92
CA LYS A 379 -22.58 -23.71 -16.34
C LYS A 379 -23.63 -24.80 -16.61
N GLY A 380 -24.31 -25.30 -15.58
CA GLY A 380 -25.30 -26.37 -15.70
C GLY A 380 -24.71 -27.79 -15.69
N GLU A 381 -23.42 -27.94 -15.42
CA GLU A 381 -22.71 -29.23 -15.40
C GLU A 381 -22.78 -29.85 -13.99
N TYR A 382 -24.00 -30.06 -13.47
CA TYR A 382 -24.26 -30.44 -12.07
C TYR A 382 -23.56 -31.71 -11.63
N GLN A 383 -23.59 -32.79 -12.45
CA GLN A 383 -22.97 -34.05 -12.07
C GLN A 383 -21.46 -33.91 -11.90
N LYS A 384 -20.80 -33.22 -12.83
CA LYS A 384 -19.36 -32.98 -12.71
C LYS A 384 -18.99 -32.11 -11.49
N ALA A 385 -19.86 -31.16 -11.14
CA ALA A 385 -19.68 -30.34 -9.94
C ALA A 385 -19.74 -31.20 -8.67
N ILE A 386 -20.73 -32.09 -8.58
CA ILE A 386 -20.88 -33.02 -7.45
C ILE A 386 -19.66 -33.95 -7.36
N ASP A 387 -19.29 -34.60 -8.48
CA ASP A 387 -18.15 -35.54 -8.52
C ASP A 387 -16.83 -34.88 -8.10
N LEU A 388 -16.61 -33.63 -8.54
CA LEU A 388 -15.42 -32.87 -8.20
C LEU A 388 -15.38 -32.46 -6.73
N SER A 389 -16.53 -32.08 -6.15
CA SER A 389 -16.65 -31.77 -4.72
C SER A 389 -16.42 -32.99 -3.84
N LEU A 390 -16.94 -34.16 -4.24
CA LEU A 390 -16.66 -35.42 -3.56
C LEU A 390 -15.18 -35.78 -3.63
N ASN A 391 -14.51 -35.54 -4.75
CA ASN A 391 -13.06 -35.74 -4.87
C ASN A 391 -12.29 -34.82 -3.92
N ALA A 392 -12.70 -33.57 -3.75
CA ALA A 392 -12.09 -32.65 -2.80
C ALA A 392 -12.23 -33.15 -1.35
N ILE A 393 -13.43 -33.61 -0.96
CA ILE A 393 -13.69 -34.18 0.37
C ILE A 393 -12.84 -35.45 0.61
N ASN A 394 -12.74 -36.32 -0.40
CA ASN A 394 -11.98 -37.57 -0.27
C ASN A 394 -10.48 -37.31 -0.21
N SER A 395 -9.97 -36.27 -0.86
CA SER A 395 -8.54 -35.92 -0.84
C SER A 395 -8.11 -35.23 0.45
N GLU A 396 -9.00 -34.52 1.11
CA GLU A 396 -8.75 -33.74 2.33
C GLU A 396 -9.88 -33.98 3.36
N PRO A 397 -10.04 -35.21 3.90
CA PRO A 397 -11.20 -35.60 4.71
C PRO A 397 -11.27 -34.90 6.06
N GLU A 398 -10.14 -34.42 6.58
CA GLU A 398 -10.04 -33.69 7.84
C GLU A 398 -10.51 -32.24 7.73
N TYR A 399 -10.67 -31.71 6.50
CA TYR A 399 -11.05 -30.32 6.29
C TYR A 399 -12.57 -30.16 6.17
N TYR A 400 -13.21 -29.74 7.26
CA TYR A 400 -14.68 -29.56 7.34
C TYR A 400 -15.23 -28.56 6.32
N GLY A 401 -14.45 -27.56 5.93
CA GLY A 401 -14.83 -26.57 4.94
C GLY A 401 -15.33 -27.15 3.62
N HIS A 402 -14.73 -28.26 3.16
CA HIS A 402 -15.16 -28.90 1.92
C HIS A 402 -16.56 -29.48 2.01
N ARG A 403 -16.92 -30.07 3.16
CA ARG A 403 -18.26 -30.62 3.40
C ARG A 403 -19.31 -29.53 3.52
N ILE A 404 -18.97 -28.41 4.17
CA ILE A 404 -19.84 -27.21 4.26
C ILE A 404 -20.12 -26.69 2.84
N ARG A 405 -19.06 -26.48 2.06
CA ARG A 405 -19.18 -25.98 0.68
C ARG A 405 -19.93 -26.95 -0.24
N PHE A 406 -19.76 -28.25 -0.02
CA PHE A 406 -20.54 -29.26 -0.74
C PHE A 406 -22.03 -29.21 -0.40
N ALA A 407 -22.39 -29.04 0.86
CA ALA A 407 -23.78 -28.85 1.25
C ALA A 407 -24.38 -27.57 0.62
N GLU A 408 -23.62 -26.46 0.59
CA GLU A 408 -24.01 -25.23 -0.12
C GLU A 408 -24.24 -25.50 -1.63
N LEU A 409 -23.35 -26.26 -2.28
CA LEU A 409 -23.50 -26.64 -3.68
C LEU A 409 -24.78 -27.45 -3.92
N LEU A 410 -25.07 -28.42 -3.07
CA LEU A 410 -26.31 -29.23 -3.15
C LEU A 410 -27.57 -28.37 -3.01
N TYR A 411 -27.57 -27.41 -2.08
CA TYR A 411 -28.66 -26.42 -1.98
C TYR A 411 -28.89 -25.71 -3.30
N GLU A 412 -27.82 -25.24 -3.92
CA GLU A 412 -27.89 -24.53 -5.21
C GLU A 412 -28.24 -25.44 -6.39
N CYS A 413 -28.09 -26.76 -6.24
CA CYS A 413 -28.55 -27.78 -7.20
C CYS A 413 -29.99 -28.26 -6.95
N ASN A 414 -30.72 -27.65 -6.00
CA ASN A 414 -32.06 -28.02 -5.54
C ASN A 414 -32.12 -29.37 -4.79
N GLU A 415 -31.01 -29.90 -4.31
CA GLU A 415 -30.91 -31.08 -3.45
C GLU A 415 -30.93 -30.67 -1.96
N ALA A 416 -31.94 -29.91 -1.55
CA ALA A 416 -32.01 -29.27 -0.24
C ALA A 416 -32.05 -30.26 0.92
N LYS A 417 -32.66 -31.42 0.75
CA LYS A 417 -32.76 -32.44 1.81
C LYS A 417 -31.38 -33.03 2.12
N GLU A 418 -30.64 -33.40 1.10
CA GLU A 418 -29.29 -33.96 1.25
C GLU A 418 -28.33 -32.93 1.86
N ALA A 419 -28.47 -31.66 1.45
CA ALA A 419 -27.70 -30.57 2.02
C ALA A 419 -28.00 -30.36 3.52
N GLU A 420 -29.28 -30.38 3.92
CA GLU A 420 -29.67 -30.28 5.33
C GLU A 420 -29.17 -31.45 6.16
N GLU A 421 -29.23 -32.68 5.65
CA GLU A 421 -28.68 -33.85 6.33
C GLU A 421 -27.15 -33.72 6.58
N ILE A 422 -26.43 -33.16 5.62
CA ILE A 422 -24.99 -32.91 5.77
C ILE A 422 -24.74 -31.83 6.84
N PHE A 423 -25.43 -30.68 6.79
CA PHE A 423 -25.28 -29.63 7.78
C PHE A 423 -25.64 -30.11 9.18
N GLN A 424 -26.73 -30.86 9.33
CA GLN A 424 -27.16 -31.41 10.61
C GLN A 424 -26.11 -32.41 11.15
N THR A 425 -25.63 -33.31 10.31
CA THR A 425 -24.58 -34.28 10.69
C THR A 425 -23.31 -33.58 11.16
N LEU A 426 -22.85 -32.55 10.42
CA LEU A 426 -21.66 -31.76 10.78
C LEU A 426 -21.87 -31.01 12.12
N TYR A 427 -23.06 -30.42 12.31
CA TYR A 427 -23.40 -29.72 13.53
C TYR A 427 -23.40 -30.65 14.74
N GLU A 428 -24.04 -31.84 14.62
CA GLU A 428 -24.08 -32.86 15.66
C GLU A 428 -22.68 -33.37 16.03
N GLN A 429 -21.85 -33.67 15.03
CA GLN A 429 -20.43 -34.05 15.23
C GLN A 429 -19.63 -32.99 16.00
N CYS A 430 -19.81 -31.70 15.65
CA CYS A 430 -19.16 -30.62 16.35
C CYS A 430 -19.69 -30.44 17.79
N CYS A 431 -20.98 -30.67 18.03
CA CYS A 431 -21.58 -30.64 19.38
C CYS A 431 -21.06 -31.78 20.25
N GLU A 432 -21.00 -32.99 19.75
CA GLU A 432 -20.49 -34.16 20.46
C GLU A 432 -19.01 -33.99 20.83
N ALA A 433 -18.18 -33.63 19.83
CA ALA A 433 -16.75 -33.39 20.04
C ALA A 433 -16.43 -32.20 20.96
N SER A 434 -17.32 -31.22 21.04
CA SER A 434 -17.16 -30.08 21.96
C SER A 434 -17.62 -30.36 23.39
N ALA A 435 -18.41 -31.42 23.63
CA ALA A 435 -18.90 -31.77 24.96
C ALA A 435 -17.82 -32.40 25.88
N ASP A 436 -16.73 -32.89 25.31
CA ASP A 436 -15.62 -33.55 26.01
C ASP A 436 -14.64 -32.57 26.70
N THR A 437 -15.15 -31.47 27.28
CA THR A 437 -14.34 -30.39 27.87
C THR A 437 -13.70 -30.74 29.24
N ASN A 438 -14.00 -31.89 29.84
CA ASN A 438 -13.50 -32.32 31.16
C ASN A 438 -12.12 -33.02 31.13
N SER A 439 -11.50 -33.15 29.98
CA SER A 439 -10.16 -33.72 29.87
C SER A 439 -9.10 -32.79 30.49
N ALA A 440 -8.21 -33.37 31.29
CA ALA A 440 -7.07 -32.67 31.89
C ALA A 440 -5.95 -32.38 30.87
N ASN A 441 -6.06 -32.95 29.66
CA ASN A 441 -5.06 -32.87 28.59
C ASN A 441 -5.22 -31.58 27.76
N LYS A 442 -4.11 -30.88 27.51
CA LYS A 442 -4.09 -29.65 26.72
C LYS A 442 -4.53 -29.86 25.26
N GLN A 443 -4.15 -30.99 24.66
CA GLN A 443 -4.51 -31.34 23.28
C GLN A 443 -6.01 -31.53 23.11
N ASP A 444 -6.68 -32.17 24.09
CA ASP A 444 -8.13 -32.41 24.02
C ASP A 444 -8.91 -31.09 24.14
N LYS A 445 -8.38 -30.13 24.92
CA LYS A 445 -8.98 -28.78 25.02
C LYS A 445 -8.84 -27.98 23.73
N GLU A 446 -7.68 -28.04 23.07
CA GLU A 446 -7.45 -27.40 21.78
C GLU A 446 -8.35 -28.00 20.70
N LEU A 447 -8.52 -29.32 20.71
CA LEU A 447 -9.40 -30.02 19.77
C LEU A 447 -10.87 -29.68 20.02
N SER A 448 -11.32 -29.65 21.27
CA SER A 448 -12.67 -29.23 21.64
C SER A 448 -12.96 -27.78 21.21
N LEU A 449 -12.02 -26.87 21.40
CA LEU A 449 -12.13 -25.48 20.94
C LEU A 449 -12.21 -25.40 19.41
N TYR A 450 -11.43 -26.19 18.69
CA TYR A 450 -11.49 -26.30 17.24
C TYR A 450 -12.89 -26.68 16.75
N PHE A 451 -13.51 -27.68 17.35
CA PHE A 451 -14.88 -28.09 16.99
C PHE A 451 -15.93 -27.02 17.37
N GLN A 452 -15.77 -26.34 18.51
CA GLN A 452 -16.67 -25.23 18.88
C GLN A 452 -16.62 -24.11 17.83
N LYS A 453 -15.44 -23.75 17.36
CA LYS A 453 -15.29 -22.72 16.29
C LYS A 453 -15.98 -23.16 15.01
N HIS A 454 -15.78 -24.40 14.57
CA HIS A 454 -16.42 -24.93 13.38
C HIS A 454 -17.94 -24.99 13.47
N LYS A 455 -18.49 -25.26 14.66
CA LYS A 455 -19.92 -25.22 14.89
C LYS A 455 -20.54 -23.88 14.49
N TYR A 456 -19.92 -22.77 14.88
CA TYR A 456 -20.43 -21.43 14.57
C TYR A 456 -20.38 -21.13 13.06
N ILE A 457 -19.32 -21.59 12.40
CA ILE A 457 -19.19 -21.45 10.93
C ILE A 457 -20.26 -22.26 10.21
N ILE A 458 -20.51 -23.50 10.66
CA ILE A 458 -21.57 -24.37 10.10
C ILE A 458 -22.94 -23.71 10.24
N VAL A 459 -23.27 -23.19 11.44
CA VAL A 459 -24.54 -22.51 11.69
C VAL A 459 -24.72 -21.30 10.78
N ALA A 460 -23.68 -20.48 10.64
CA ALA A 460 -23.72 -19.29 9.79
C ALA A 460 -23.93 -19.64 8.31
N SER A 461 -23.19 -20.63 7.78
CA SER A 461 -23.35 -21.08 6.40
C SER A 461 -24.73 -21.71 6.15
N TRP A 462 -25.22 -22.51 7.09
CA TRP A 462 -26.55 -23.11 7.00
C TRP A 462 -27.67 -22.07 7.02
N ALA A 463 -27.57 -21.08 7.93
CA ALA A 463 -28.51 -19.96 8.00
C ALA A 463 -28.52 -19.14 6.70
N LEU A 464 -27.36 -18.83 6.13
CA LEU A 464 -27.26 -18.14 4.84
C LEU A 464 -27.96 -18.92 3.71
N MET A 465 -27.79 -20.24 3.66
CA MET A 465 -28.47 -21.07 2.65
C MET A 465 -29.98 -21.06 2.83
N LYS A 466 -30.49 -21.15 4.05
CA LYS A 466 -31.94 -21.02 4.34
C LYS A 466 -32.48 -19.63 3.93
N ALA A 467 -31.74 -18.56 4.22
CA ALA A 467 -32.12 -17.20 3.83
C ALA A 467 -32.21 -17.03 2.31
N LYS A 468 -31.27 -17.59 1.56
CA LYS A 468 -31.29 -17.61 0.08
C LYS A 468 -32.52 -18.34 -0.49
N GLN A 469 -33.10 -19.27 0.25
CA GLN A 469 -34.37 -19.94 -0.09
C GLN A 469 -35.60 -19.23 0.48
N SER A 470 -35.48 -18.00 0.93
CA SER A 470 -36.53 -17.16 1.50
C SER A 470 -36.99 -17.54 2.92
N PHE A 471 -36.29 -18.41 3.63
CA PHE A 471 -36.56 -18.75 5.04
C PHE A 471 -35.81 -17.80 5.99
N VAL A 472 -35.93 -16.48 5.75
CA VAL A 472 -35.16 -15.42 6.45
C VAL A 472 -35.33 -15.47 7.98
N GLN A 473 -36.59 -15.60 8.47
CA GLN A 473 -36.83 -15.60 9.91
C GLN A 473 -36.24 -16.83 10.60
N GLU A 474 -36.30 -17.98 9.97
CA GLU A 474 -35.71 -19.21 10.49
C GLU A 474 -34.18 -19.10 10.51
N ALA A 475 -33.58 -18.54 9.47
CA ALA A 475 -32.16 -18.29 9.38
C ALA A 475 -31.66 -17.34 10.50
N LEU A 476 -32.37 -16.25 10.75
CA LEU A 476 -32.04 -15.32 11.84
C LEU A 476 -32.16 -15.98 13.22
N ASN A 477 -33.22 -16.76 13.45
CA ASN A 477 -33.39 -17.49 14.71
C ASN A 477 -32.22 -18.47 14.93
N MET A 478 -31.81 -19.21 13.90
CA MET A 478 -30.66 -20.10 13.99
C MET A 478 -29.36 -19.38 14.42
N LEU A 479 -29.11 -18.18 13.89
CA LEU A 479 -27.95 -17.39 14.28
C LEU A 479 -28.07 -16.92 15.73
N TYR A 480 -29.19 -16.33 16.13
CA TYR A 480 -29.38 -15.80 17.48
C TYR A 480 -29.35 -16.88 18.56
N ASP A 481 -29.95 -18.05 18.30
CA ASP A 481 -29.98 -19.17 19.24
C ASP A 481 -28.59 -19.81 19.46
N ASN A 482 -27.68 -19.64 18.51
CA ASN A 482 -26.34 -20.20 18.55
C ASN A 482 -25.23 -19.17 18.71
N PHE A 483 -25.54 -17.89 18.99
CA PHE A 483 -24.53 -16.85 19.09
C PHE A 483 -23.55 -17.10 20.26
N PRO A 484 -22.22 -16.98 20.07
CA PRO A 484 -21.27 -17.23 21.14
C PRO A 484 -21.44 -16.27 22.32
N THR A 485 -21.44 -16.81 23.55
CA THR A 485 -21.52 -15.99 24.77
C THR A 485 -20.17 -15.44 25.22
N ASN A 486 -19.06 -16.12 24.88
CA ASN A 486 -17.71 -15.68 25.20
C ASN A 486 -17.09 -14.92 24.04
N LYS A 487 -17.21 -13.58 24.06
CA LYS A 487 -16.75 -12.70 22.99
C LYS A 487 -15.24 -12.79 22.73
N THR A 488 -14.42 -12.86 23.76
CA THR A 488 -12.95 -12.85 23.62
C THR A 488 -12.37 -14.15 23.06
N LEU A 489 -13.06 -15.26 23.25
CA LEU A 489 -12.59 -16.58 22.77
C LEU A 489 -12.99 -16.87 21.33
N PHE A 490 -14.09 -16.28 20.88
CA PHE A 490 -14.73 -16.54 19.58
C PHE A 490 -14.89 -15.27 18.73
N GLU A 491 -13.95 -14.32 18.83
CA GLU A 491 -14.03 -13.03 18.14
C GLU A 491 -14.18 -13.19 16.62
N ASN A 492 -13.40 -14.05 15.98
CA ASN A 492 -13.46 -14.29 14.55
C ASN A 492 -14.78 -14.97 14.12
N GLU A 493 -15.29 -15.88 14.93
CA GLU A 493 -16.54 -16.60 14.68
C GLU A 493 -17.75 -15.67 14.87
N ILE A 494 -17.71 -14.78 15.87
CA ILE A 494 -18.69 -13.72 16.07
C ILE A 494 -18.71 -12.79 14.86
N PHE A 495 -17.54 -12.32 14.44
CA PHE A 495 -17.40 -11.49 13.25
C PHE A 495 -18.02 -12.16 12.02
N PHE A 496 -17.73 -13.45 11.81
CA PHE A 496 -18.30 -14.22 10.70
C PHE A 496 -19.83 -14.33 10.79
N MET A 497 -20.39 -14.62 11.97
CA MET A 497 -21.84 -14.71 12.20
C MET A 497 -22.54 -13.36 12.02
N GLN A 498 -21.92 -12.26 12.44
CA GLN A 498 -22.43 -10.90 12.23
C GLN A 498 -22.42 -10.53 10.74
N CYS A 499 -21.36 -10.84 10.00
CA CYS A 499 -21.32 -10.66 8.56
C CYS A 499 -22.40 -11.48 7.84
N ALA A 500 -22.64 -12.71 8.28
CA ALA A 500 -23.74 -13.54 7.78
C ALA A 500 -25.13 -12.90 8.09
N THR A 501 -25.28 -12.31 9.27
CA THR A 501 -26.50 -11.59 9.66
C THR A 501 -26.73 -10.36 8.78
N ILE A 502 -25.69 -9.59 8.49
CA ILE A 502 -25.74 -8.46 7.56
C ILE A 502 -26.20 -8.94 6.18
N GLU A 503 -25.63 -10.02 5.65
CA GLU A 503 -26.03 -10.56 4.36
C GLU A 503 -27.51 -11.01 4.35
N ILE A 504 -27.99 -11.65 5.42
CA ILE A 504 -29.38 -12.06 5.56
C ILE A 504 -30.31 -10.85 5.56
N PHE A 505 -29.98 -9.76 6.28
CA PHE A 505 -30.74 -8.52 6.26
C PHE A 505 -30.75 -7.87 4.87
N MET A 506 -29.67 -7.97 4.12
CA MET A 506 -29.57 -7.45 2.76
C MET A 506 -30.44 -8.26 1.77
N LEU A 507 -30.53 -9.57 1.96
CA LEU A 507 -31.41 -10.44 1.18
C LEU A 507 -32.90 -10.21 1.49
N ALA A 508 -33.21 -9.79 2.72
CA ALA A 508 -34.58 -9.56 3.18
C ALA A 508 -35.12 -8.22 2.65
N LYS A 509 -36.29 -8.26 1.99
CA LYS A 509 -36.95 -7.04 1.49
C LYS A 509 -37.30 -6.11 2.65
N GLY A 510 -36.76 -4.89 2.65
CA GLY A 510 -37.08 -3.85 3.63
C GLY A 510 -36.23 -3.84 4.90
N GLU A 511 -35.27 -4.74 5.05
CA GLU A 511 -34.43 -4.86 6.24
C GLU A 511 -33.03 -4.24 6.07
N LYS A 512 -32.75 -3.55 4.95
CA LYS A 512 -31.44 -2.91 4.67
C LYS A 512 -30.98 -1.97 5.79
N GLN A 513 -31.91 -1.25 6.43
CA GLN A 513 -31.59 -0.36 7.54
C GLN A 513 -30.98 -1.10 8.74
N LYS A 514 -31.46 -2.30 9.05
CA LYS A 514 -30.90 -3.13 10.13
C LYS A 514 -29.47 -3.62 9.82
N ALA A 515 -29.18 -3.86 8.53
CA ALA A 515 -27.82 -4.18 8.11
C ALA A 515 -26.86 -3.00 8.39
N ILE A 516 -27.28 -1.77 8.08
CA ILE A 516 -26.51 -0.54 8.33
C ILE A 516 -26.30 -0.34 9.83
N GLU A 517 -27.35 -0.44 10.63
CA GLU A 517 -27.28 -0.31 12.10
C GLU A 517 -26.34 -1.36 12.70
N LEU A 518 -26.35 -2.58 12.21
CA LEU A 518 -25.42 -3.62 12.67
C LEU A 518 -23.97 -3.31 12.29
N ILE A 519 -23.69 -2.77 11.09
CA ILE A 519 -22.36 -2.35 10.69
C ILE A 519 -21.88 -1.21 11.59
N GLU A 520 -22.70 -0.19 11.84
CA GLU A 520 -22.39 0.91 12.73
C GLU A 520 -22.07 0.39 14.15
N GLN A 521 -22.89 -0.52 14.68
CA GLN A 521 -22.65 -1.15 15.99
C GLN A 521 -21.32 -1.91 16.04
N MET A 522 -21.00 -2.71 15.02
CA MET A 522 -19.73 -3.47 14.95
C MET A 522 -18.51 -2.55 14.95
N VAL A 523 -18.60 -1.40 14.31
CA VAL A 523 -17.50 -0.42 14.27
C VAL A 523 -17.41 0.37 15.58
N GLU A 524 -18.52 0.96 16.05
CA GLU A 524 -18.52 1.90 17.17
C GLU A 524 -18.41 1.20 18.54
N GLU A 525 -19.12 0.09 18.74
CA GLU A 525 -19.20 -0.59 20.05
C GLU A 525 -18.23 -1.76 20.18
N GLU A 526 -17.98 -2.50 19.09
CA GLU A 526 -17.20 -3.73 19.11
C GLU A 526 -15.78 -3.55 18.58
N GLY A 527 -15.48 -2.39 17.95
CA GLY A 527 -14.15 -2.01 17.51
C GLY A 527 -13.63 -2.78 16.30
N PHE A 528 -14.52 -3.39 15.51
CA PHE A 528 -14.11 -4.03 14.26
C PHE A 528 -13.74 -2.99 13.21
N SER A 529 -12.69 -3.26 12.44
CA SER A 529 -12.32 -2.40 11.32
C SER A 529 -13.41 -2.42 10.25
N ILE A 530 -13.84 -1.23 9.84
CA ILE A 530 -14.84 -1.09 8.78
C ILE A 530 -14.35 -1.71 7.48
N GLU A 531 -13.05 -1.62 7.17
CA GLU A 531 -12.45 -2.24 5.99
C GLU A 531 -12.61 -3.77 6.03
N ALA A 532 -12.39 -4.40 7.19
CA ALA A 532 -12.55 -5.84 7.34
C ALA A 532 -14.02 -6.28 7.12
N ILE A 533 -14.98 -5.51 7.68
CA ILE A 533 -16.42 -5.75 7.48
C ILE A 533 -16.76 -5.61 6.00
N LEU A 534 -16.34 -4.52 5.37
CA LEU A 534 -16.61 -4.22 3.97
C LEU A 534 -15.99 -5.26 3.05
N HIS A 535 -14.74 -5.65 3.29
CA HIS A 535 -14.08 -6.69 2.52
C HIS A 535 -14.83 -8.01 2.60
N LYS A 536 -15.29 -8.39 3.80
CA LYS A 536 -16.05 -9.65 3.99
C LYS A 536 -17.40 -9.60 3.30
N VAL A 537 -18.19 -8.55 3.53
CA VAL A 537 -19.50 -8.37 2.88
C VAL A 537 -19.34 -8.24 1.36
N HIS A 538 -18.31 -7.51 0.90
CA HIS A 538 -17.99 -7.41 -0.51
C HIS A 538 -17.65 -8.76 -1.17
N SER A 539 -17.02 -9.67 -0.45
CA SER A 539 -16.77 -11.03 -0.94
C SER A 539 -18.07 -11.84 -1.13
N LEU A 540 -19.14 -11.46 -0.45
CA LEU A 540 -20.41 -12.18 -0.39
C LEU A 540 -21.48 -11.60 -1.34
N THR A 541 -21.42 -10.32 -1.69
CA THR A 541 -22.43 -9.65 -2.53
C THR A 541 -21.83 -9.02 -3.79
N ASN A 542 -22.61 -9.06 -4.88
CA ASN A 542 -22.35 -8.34 -6.14
C ASN A 542 -23.40 -7.23 -6.39
N ASP A 543 -24.23 -6.90 -5.41
CA ASP A 543 -25.24 -5.85 -5.53
C ASP A 543 -24.58 -4.48 -5.49
N LYS A 544 -24.67 -3.73 -6.60
CA LYS A 544 -24.05 -2.41 -6.75
C LYS A 544 -24.66 -1.35 -5.81
N GLU A 545 -25.95 -1.43 -5.52
CA GLU A 545 -26.62 -0.49 -4.61
C GLU A 545 -26.14 -0.71 -3.17
N ILE A 546 -26.02 -1.97 -2.76
CA ILE A 546 -25.47 -2.34 -1.46
C ILE A 546 -24.03 -1.84 -1.33
N MET A 547 -23.22 -2.05 -2.36
CA MET A 547 -21.83 -1.60 -2.35
C MET A 547 -21.69 -0.07 -2.28
N GLN A 548 -22.56 0.67 -2.97
CA GLN A 548 -22.55 2.15 -2.88
C GLN A 548 -22.91 2.64 -1.47
N GLU A 549 -23.87 2.01 -0.83
CA GLU A 549 -24.26 2.37 0.55
C GLU A 549 -23.14 2.04 1.55
N ILE A 550 -22.47 0.91 1.38
CA ILE A 550 -21.31 0.51 2.18
C ILE A 550 -20.17 1.52 2.03
N ILE A 551 -19.83 1.92 0.80
CA ILE A 551 -18.83 2.96 0.54
C ILE A 551 -19.22 4.29 1.20
N ARG A 552 -20.51 4.61 1.22
CA ARG A 552 -21.03 5.81 1.90
C ARG A 552 -20.82 5.74 3.42
N ILE A 553 -21.05 4.58 4.03
CA ILE A 553 -20.78 4.35 5.46
C ILE A 553 -19.28 4.50 5.73
N LYS A 554 -18.40 3.88 4.94
CA LYS A 554 -16.94 4.04 5.05
C LYS A 554 -16.55 5.53 5.04
N ASN A 555 -17.05 6.29 4.06
CA ASN A 555 -16.76 7.72 3.95
C ASN A 555 -17.27 8.55 5.14
N LYS A 556 -18.37 8.14 5.78
CA LYS A 556 -18.88 8.79 7.00
C LYS A 556 -17.90 8.59 8.16
N PHE A 557 -17.46 7.38 8.43
CA PHE A 557 -16.50 7.08 9.50
C PHE A 557 -15.15 7.76 9.29
N GLU A 558 -14.62 7.78 8.05
CA GLU A 558 -13.38 8.50 7.74
C GLU A 558 -13.51 10.03 7.88
N SER A 559 -14.72 10.59 7.81
CA SER A 559 -14.94 12.03 8.00
C SER A 559 -14.98 12.45 9.46
N ASP A 560 -15.36 11.56 10.36
CA ASP A 560 -15.49 11.83 11.79
C ASP A 560 -14.15 11.68 12.55
N ASP A 561 -13.18 10.93 12.00
CA ASP A 561 -11.81 10.81 12.55
C ASP A 561 -10.93 12.08 12.34
N TYR A 562 -11.43 13.11 11.66
CA TYR A 562 -10.70 14.35 11.37
C TYR A 562 -11.32 15.62 12.03
N VAL A 563 -12.15 15.46 13.08
CA VAL A 563 -12.65 16.61 13.87
C VAL A 563 -11.84 16.75 15.18
#